data_2014ad51eb1891767f0d3a1d45d0ceb2
#
_entry.id   2014ad51eb1891767f0d3a1d45d0ceb2
#
_cell.length_a   1.000
_cell.length_b   1.000
_cell.length_c   1.000
_cell.angle_alpha   90.00
_cell.angle_beta   90.00
_cell.angle_gamma   90.00
#
_symmetry.space_group_name_H-M   'P 1'
#
loop_
_entity.id
_entity.type
_entity.pdbx_description
1 polymer ?
#
loop_
_entity_poly.entity_id
_entity_poly.type
_entity_poly.pdbx_seq_one_letter_code
_entity_poly.pdbx_strand_id
1 'polypeptide(L)'
;CKKWEKLGYRPDAVVLEGPLAGGHLGFRIDDVELESNKLENLFPSVKDMAMKYGDIPVIVAGGIYTHEDIVHYQNMGAAGVQMGTRFLATEESSASESFKQAVVAAKDEDIVVAHRPGSPCGLPFRVIKQSPMYVSSLKQLRKPKCDKGYVLQRDADGKYTVCGAKESNENFFCICNGLLSSGGYNTDKEEALYTVGTNASHVDRILSVKELMQELSGT
;
A
#
# COMPACT_ATOMS: atom_id res chain seq x y z
N CYS A 1 -18.90 1.23 8.50
CA CYS A 1 -19.84 0.81 9.55
C CYS A 1 -21.30 1.09 9.16
N LYS A 2 -21.76 2.35 9.03
CA LYS A 2 -23.16 2.73 8.77
C LYS A 2 -23.84 1.98 7.59
N LYS A 3 -23.13 1.75 6.48
CA LYS A 3 -23.68 1.01 5.33
C LYS A 3 -23.83 -0.48 5.64
N TRP A 4 -22.86 -1.07 6.33
CA TRP A 4 -22.88 -2.48 6.69
C TRP A 4 -23.92 -2.78 7.76
N GLU A 5 -24.05 -1.91 8.76
CA GLU A 5 -25.10 -2.01 9.79
C GLU A 5 -26.50 -2.08 9.16
N LYS A 6 -26.79 -1.21 8.16
CA LYS A 6 -28.05 -1.23 7.41
C LYS A 6 -28.31 -2.55 6.66
N LEU A 7 -27.26 -3.30 6.36
CA LEU A 7 -27.32 -4.61 5.70
C LEU A 7 -27.27 -5.78 6.70
N GLY A 8 -27.28 -5.49 8.02
CA GLY A 8 -27.19 -6.50 9.06
C GLY A 8 -25.79 -7.08 9.26
N TYR A 9 -24.75 -6.43 8.72
CA TYR A 9 -23.36 -6.86 8.89
C TYR A 9 -22.61 -5.94 9.85
N ARG A 10 -21.70 -6.52 10.60
CA ARG A 10 -20.74 -5.81 11.45
C ARG A 10 -19.32 -6.28 11.09
N PRO A 11 -18.35 -5.39 10.88
CA PRO A 11 -16.96 -5.80 10.73
C PRO A 11 -16.38 -6.27 12.07
N ASP A 12 -15.50 -7.26 12.03
CA ASP A 12 -14.78 -7.75 13.22
C ASP A 12 -13.70 -6.77 13.67
N ALA A 13 -13.12 -6.03 12.72
CA ALA A 13 -12.16 -4.97 12.96
C ALA A 13 -12.18 -3.95 11.81
N VAL A 14 -11.62 -2.78 12.05
CA VAL A 14 -11.34 -1.75 11.03
C VAL A 14 -9.86 -1.50 10.98
N VAL A 15 -9.26 -1.52 9.78
CA VAL A 15 -7.88 -1.06 9.57
C VAL A 15 -7.93 0.38 9.10
N LEU A 16 -7.30 1.28 9.85
CA LEU A 16 -7.06 2.67 9.46
C LEU A 16 -5.66 2.78 8.88
N GLU A 17 -5.58 3.08 7.60
CA GLU A 17 -4.31 3.29 6.92
C GLU A 17 -4.01 4.79 6.76
N GLY A 18 -2.85 5.20 7.26
CA GLY A 18 -2.35 6.57 7.13
C GLY A 18 -1.59 6.83 5.83
N PRO A 19 -1.25 8.10 5.56
CA PRO A 19 -0.62 8.52 4.30
C PRO A 19 0.82 8.02 4.11
N LEU A 20 1.45 7.46 5.14
CA LEU A 20 2.81 6.91 5.07
C LEU A 20 2.87 5.45 4.58
N ALA A 21 1.72 4.87 4.23
CA ALA A 21 1.62 3.52 3.69
C ALA A 21 2.26 3.38 2.29
N GLY A 22 2.46 2.14 1.86
CA GLY A 22 2.95 1.80 0.53
C GLY A 22 1.83 1.46 -0.44
N GLY A 23 2.12 1.52 -1.73
CA GLY A 23 1.12 1.25 -2.77
C GLY A 23 0.07 2.35 -2.88
N HIS A 24 -1.18 1.98 -3.10
CA HIS A 24 -2.28 2.95 -3.19
C HIS A 24 -2.44 3.73 -1.89
N LEU A 25 -2.58 5.03 -2.03
CA LEU A 25 -2.90 5.92 -0.92
C LEU A 25 -4.36 6.36 -1.04
N GLY A 26 -5.14 6.19 0.03
CA GLY A 26 -6.56 6.57 0.09
C GLY A 26 -6.80 8.09 0.20
N PHE A 27 -5.87 8.90 -0.29
CA PHE A 27 -5.85 10.36 -0.19
C PHE A 27 -5.75 10.98 -1.59
N ARG A 28 -6.18 12.23 -1.73
CA ARG A 28 -5.82 13.03 -2.92
C ARG A 28 -4.33 13.34 -2.87
N ILE A 29 -3.72 13.56 -4.04
CA ILE A 29 -2.27 13.84 -4.09
C ILE A 29 -1.88 15.03 -3.22
N ASP A 30 -2.67 16.10 -3.25
CA ASP A 30 -2.42 17.33 -2.49
C ASP A 30 -2.66 17.16 -0.98
N ASP A 31 -3.36 16.09 -0.58
CA ASP A 31 -3.73 15.82 0.81
C ASP A 31 -2.76 14.85 1.51
N VAL A 32 -1.86 14.20 0.76
CA VAL A 32 -0.96 13.16 1.30
C VAL A 32 -0.07 13.70 2.43
N GLU A 33 0.40 14.95 2.31
CA GLU A 33 1.32 15.56 3.28
C GLU A 33 0.62 16.46 4.31
N LEU A 34 -0.71 16.54 4.29
CA LEU A 34 -1.42 17.37 5.26
C LEU A 34 -1.29 16.82 6.67
N GLU A 35 -1.00 17.69 7.62
CA GLU A 35 -0.88 17.37 9.05
C GLU A 35 -2.16 16.70 9.59
N SER A 36 -3.33 17.18 9.15
CA SER A 36 -4.63 16.61 9.54
C SER A 36 -4.82 15.16 9.11
N ASN A 37 -4.05 14.68 8.13
CA ASN A 37 -4.13 13.32 7.59
C ASN A 37 -3.08 12.38 8.22
N LYS A 38 -2.23 12.88 9.10
CA LYS A 38 -1.37 12.01 9.89
C LYS A 38 -2.20 11.02 10.71
N LEU A 39 -1.68 9.83 10.87
CA LEU A 39 -2.39 8.72 11.51
C LEU A 39 -2.84 9.07 12.93
N GLU A 40 -2.02 9.81 13.69
CA GLU A 40 -2.31 10.31 15.04
C GLU A 40 -3.52 11.24 15.08
N ASN A 41 -3.72 12.02 14.02
CA ASN A 41 -4.84 12.97 13.92
C ASN A 41 -6.12 12.31 13.39
N LEU A 42 -5.98 11.27 12.57
CA LEU A 42 -7.13 10.51 12.04
C LEU A 42 -7.68 9.51 13.06
N PHE A 43 -6.81 8.87 13.84
CA PHE A 43 -7.15 7.75 14.70
C PHE A 43 -8.25 8.06 15.72
N PRO A 44 -8.23 9.19 16.49
CA PRO A 44 -9.25 9.46 17.50
C PRO A 44 -10.66 9.48 16.92
N SER A 45 -10.87 10.13 15.77
CA SER A 45 -12.18 10.24 15.14
C SER A 45 -12.71 8.88 14.63
N VAL A 46 -11.81 8.04 14.11
CA VAL A 46 -12.15 6.69 13.65
C VAL A 46 -12.46 5.78 14.83
N LYS A 47 -11.70 5.88 15.92
CA LYS A 47 -11.95 5.16 17.17
C LYS A 47 -13.31 5.52 17.78
N ASP A 48 -13.63 6.81 17.89
CA ASP A 48 -14.91 7.27 18.38
C ASP A 48 -16.09 6.74 17.54
N MET A 49 -15.89 6.70 16.22
CA MET A 49 -16.88 6.12 15.34
C MET A 49 -17.02 4.61 15.54
N ALA A 50 -15.91 3.88 15.68
CA ALA A 50 -15.91 2.44 15.91
C ALA A 50 -16.62 2.08 17.23
N MET A 51 -16.41 2.85 18.28
CA MET A 51 -17.10 2.69 19.56
C MET A 51 -18.62 2.84 19.42
N LYS A 52 -19.09 3.83 18.63
CA LYS A 52 -20.55 4.05 18.39
C LYS A 52 -21.22 2.87 17.67
N TYR A 53 -20.47 2.09 16.92
CA TYR A 53 -20.97 0.91 16.19
C TYR A 53 -20.69 -0.42 16.92
N GLY A 54 -20.50 -0.37 18.24
CA GLY A 54 -20.37 -1.54 19.10
C GLY A 54 -18.94 -1.89 19.45
N ASP A 55 -18.09 -0.91 19.65
CA ASP A 55 -16.69 -1.04 20.09
C ASP A 55 -15.89 -1.95 19.15
N ILE A 56 -15.91 -1.61 17.86
CA ILE A 56 -15.18 -2.34 16.83
C ILE A 56 -13.67 -2.07 17.02
N PRO A 57 -12.82 -3.10 17.08
CA PRO A 57 -11.38 -2.92 17.18
C PRO A 57 -10.83 -2.10 16.00
N VAL A 58 -9.98 -1.10 16.28
CA VAL A 58 -9.30 -0.32 15.25
C VAL A 58 -7.82 -0.69 15.24
N ILE A 59 -7.37 -1.18 14.10
CA ILE A 59 -5.98 -1.50 13.80
C ILE A 59 -5.41 -0.34 12.98
N VAL A 60 -4.19 0.09 13.25
CA VAL A 60 -3.54 1.18 12.51
C VAL A 60 -2.47 0.65 11.56
N ALA A 61 -2.28 1.31 10.42
CA ALA A 61 -1.34 0.93 9.38
C ALA A 61 -0.71 2.16 8.71
N GLY A 62 0.50 1.98 8.17
CA GLY A 62 1.22 3.02 7.43
C GLY A 62 2.17 3.84 8.31
N GLY A 63 3.47 3.71 8.05
CA GLY A 63 4.52 4.43 8.77
C GLY A 63 4.96 3.81 10.09
N ILE A 64 4.46 2.65 10.46
CA ILE A 64 4.84 1.95 11.69
C ILE A 64 6.07 1.08 11.42
N TYR A 65 7.10 1.20 12.25
CA TYR A 65 8.38 0.55 12.02
C TYR A 65 8.99 -0.13 13.25
N THR A 66 8.93 0.50 14.43
CA THR A 66 9.58 0.05 15.66
C THR A 66 8.59 -0.52 16.68
N HIS A 67 9.14 -1.13 17.74
CA HIS A 67 8.37 -1.49 18.93
C HIS A 67 7.73 -0.26 19.59
N GLU A 68 8.46 0.84 19.66
CA GLU A 68 7.97 2.10 20.23
C GLU A 68 6.76 2.65 19.47
N ASP A 69 6.75 2.53 18.14
CA ASP A 69 5.59 2.92 17.33
C ASP A 69 4.37 2.05 17.69
N ILE A 70 4.57 0.75 17.87
CA ILE A 70 3.50 -0.17 18.27
C ILE A 70 2.93 0.24 19.64
N VAL A 71 3.79 0.45 20.63
CA VAL A 71 3.40 0.87 21.97
C VAL A 71 2.71 2.22 21.95
N HIS A 72 3.19 3.16 21.12
CA HIS A 72 2.58 4.48 20.96
C HIS A 72 1.10 4.36 20.55
N TYR A 73 0.81 3.63 19.48
CA TYR A 73 -0.57 3.49 19.00
C TYR A 73 -1.44 2.64 19.93
N GLN A 74 -0.88 1.64 20.60
CA GLN A 74 -1.59 0.89 21.65
C GLN A 74 -1.98 1.80 22.83
N ASN A 75 -1.10 2.71 23.26
CA ASN A 75 -1.40 3.69 24.30
C ASN A 75 -2.48 4.69 23.85
N MET A 76 -2.58 5.02 22.58
CA MET A 76 -3.71 5.77 22.01
C MET A 76 -5.01 4.96 22.00
N GLY A 77 -4.92 3.63 22.19
CA GLY A 77 -6.02 2.69 22.25
C GLY A 77 -6.31 1.97 20.92
N ALA A 78 -5.32 1.86 20.05
CA ALA A 78 -5.40 0.95 18.91
C ALA A 78 -5.40 -0.51 19.40
N ALA A 79 -6.19 -1.36 18.75
CA ALA A 79 -6.25 -2.79 19.06
C ALA A 79 -5.03 -3.56 18.53
N GLY A 80 -4.29 -2.96 17.60
CA GLY A 80 -3.08 -3.53 17.02
C GLY A 80 -2.56 -2.67 15.88
N VAL A 81 -1.52 -3.16 15.21
CA VAL A 81 -0.89 -2.52 14.06
C VAL A 81 -0.81 -3.47 12.87
N GLN A 82 -0.76 -2.90 11.66
CA GLN A 82 -0.50 -3.63 10.42
C GLN A 82 0.76 -3.06 9.78
N MET A 83 1.69 -3.94 9.42
CA MET A 83 2.96 -3.58 8.81
C MET A 83 3.15 -4.37 7.51
N GLY A 84 3.59 -3.70 6.44
CA GLY A 84 3.87 -4.34 5.15
C GLY A 84 5.37 -4.41 4.86
N THR A 85 6.02 -3.25 4.74
CA THR A 85 7.40 -3.11 4.25
C THR A 85 8.43 -3.89 5.07
N ARG A 86 8.30 -3.92 6.40
CA ARG A 86 9.17 -4.72 7.27
C ARG A 86 9.09 -6.21 6.95
N PHE A 87 7.87 -6.74 6.78
CA PHE A 87 7.66 -8.16 6.46
C PHE A 87 7.98 -8.49 5.00
N LEU A 88 7.89 -7.52 4.09
CA LEU A 88 8.33 -7.71 2.70
C LEU A 88 9.83 -8.03 2.64
N ALA A 89 10.65 -7.36 3.44
CA ALA A 89 12.09 -7.57 3.53
C ALA A 89 12.45 -8.70 4.52
N THR A 90 11.73 -9.82 4.47
CA THR A 90 12.06 -11.02 5.26
C THR A 90 12.41 -12.20 4.35
N GLU A 91 13.12 -13.18 4.91
CA GLU A 91 13.48 -14.40 4.19
C GLU A 91 12.24 -15.14 3.70
N GLU A 92 11.21 -15.23 4.53
CA GLU A 92 9.96 -15.98 4.28
C GLU A 92 9.01 -15.26 3.34
N SER A 93 9.21 -13.97 3.07
CA SER A 93 8.38 -13.23 2.13
C SER A 93 8.50 -13.80 0.72
N SER A 94 7.38 -13.91 0.01
CA SER A 94 7.33 -14.30 -1.40
C SER A 94 7.72 -13.20 -2.39
N ALA A 95 8.13 -12.02 -1.91
CA ALA A 95 8.70 -10.98 -2.77
C ALA A 95 9.95 -11.50 -3.49
N SER A 96 10.15 -11.11 -4.75
CA SER A 96 11.36 -11.48 -5.49
C SER A 96 12.60 -10.94 -4.78
N GLU A 97 13.72 -11.64 -4.93
CA GLU A 97 14.99 -11.22 -4.34
C GLU A 97 15.38 -9.80 -4.78
N SER A 98 15.15 -9.46 -6.05
CA SER A 98 15.41 -8.11 -6.57
C SER A 98 14.56 -7.05 -5.88
N PHE A 99 13.33 -7.37 -5.48
CA PHE A 99 12.49 -6.45 -4.72
C PHE A 99 13.01 -6.28 -3.29
N LYS A 100 13.32 -7.38 -2.59
CA LYS A 100 13.91 -7.33 -1.24
C LYS A 100 15.19 -6.50 -1.21
N GLN A 101 16.08 -6.72 -2.17
CA GLN A 101 17.33 -5.97 -2.29
C GLN A 101 17.09 -4.49 -2.64
N ALA A 102 16.09 -4.19 -3.46
CA ALA A 102 15.70 -2.81 -3.74
C ALA A 102 15.19 -2.08 -2.48
N VAL A 103 14.50 -2.78 -1.58
CA VAL A 103 14.08 -2.23 -0.28
C VAL A 103 15.30 -1.91 0.59
N VAL A 104 16.22 -2.86 0.73
CA VAL A 104 17.45 -2.68 1.56
C VAL A 104 18.34 -1.56 1.02
N ALA A 105 18.36 -1.36 -0.30
CA ALA A 105 19.16 -0.32 -0.93
C ALA A 105 18.48 1.07 -0.96
N ALA A 106 17.18 1.14 -0.65
CA ALA A 106 16.40 2.37 -0.79
C ALA A 106 16.80 3.42 0.26
N LYS A 107 16.85 4.67 -0.16
CA LYS A 107 17.00 5.84 0.69
C LYS A 107 15.72 6.67 0.68
N ASP A 108 15.61 7.66 1.53
CA ASP A 108 14.41 8.52 1.59
C ASP A 108 14.06 9.14 0.24
N GLU A 109 15.05 9.64 -0.49
CA GLU A 109 14.88 10.23 -1.82
C GLU A 109 14.50 9.23 -2.91
N ASP A 110 14.57 7.93 -2.62
CA ASP A 110 14.17 6.87 -3.55
C ASP A 110 12.69 6.49 -3.43
N ILE A 111 12.03 6.90 -2.34
CA ILE A 111 10.64 6.59 -2.06
C ILE A 111 9.78 7.75 -2.53
N VAL A 112 9.01 7.51 -3.59
CA VAL A 112 8.22 8.55 -4.25
C VAL A 112 6.74 8.23 -4.29
N VAL A 113 5.91 9.26 -4.28
CA VAL A 113 4.48 9.14 -4.53
C VAL A 113 4.22 9.40 -6.01
N ALA A 114 3.99 8.34 -6.77
CA ALA A 114 3.66 8.40 -8.18
C ALA A 114 2.17 8.74 -8.36
N HIS A 115 1.88 9.72 -9.23
CA HIS A 115 0.53 10.10 -9.58
C HIS A 115 0.36 10.17 -11.10
N ARG A 116 1.36 10.71 -11.81
CA ARG A 116 1.41 10.75 -13.30
C ARG A 116 2.85 10.50 -13.77
N PRO A 117 3.18 9.30 -14.27
CA PRO A 117 2.34 8.10 -14.41
C PRO A 117 1.90 7.53 -13.07
N GLY A 118 0.76 6.86 -13.03
CA GLY A 118 0.20 6.37 -11.79
C GLY A 118 -0.82 5.24 -11.98
N SER A 119 -1.65 5.07 -10.97
CA SER A 119 -2.70 4.08 -10.96
C SER A 119 -3.85 4.45 -11.91
N PRO A 120 -4.44 3.47 -12.65
CA PRO A 120 -5.64 3.70 -13.44
C PRO A 120 -6.86 4.17 -12.64
N CYS A 121 -6.87 3.95 -11.33
CA CYS A 121 -7.96 4.43 -10.46
C CYS A 121 -7.80 5.90 -10.05
N GLY A 122 -6.70 6.56 -10.43
CA GLY A 122 -6.43 7.97 -10.12
C GLY A 122 -5.90 8.25 -8.72
N LEU A 123 -5.75 7.22 -7.88
CA LEU A 123 -5.15 7.37 -6.54
C LEU A 123 -3.62 7.48 -6.64
N PRO A 124 -2.99 8.29 -5.77
CA PRO A 124 -1.54 8.32 -5.63
C PRO A 124 -1.00 6.95 -5.22
N PHE A 125 0.23 6.65 -5.62
CA PHE A 125 0.81 5.33 -5.44
C PHE A 125 2.26 5.43 -4.98
N ARG A 126 2.60 4.92 -3.79
CA ARG A 126 3.97 5.00 -3.28
C ARG A 126 4.80 3.82 -3.72
N VAL A 127 5.96 4.12 -4.31
CA VAL A 127 6.89 3.14 -4.90
C VAL A 127 8.34 3.53 -4.64
N ILE A 128 9.25 2.58 -4.83
CA ILE A 128 10.68 2.85 -5.04
C ILE A 128 10.86 3.39 -6.45
N LYS A 129 11.52 4.54 -6.64
CA LYS A 129 11.70 5.20 -7.95
C LYS A 129 12.53 4.38 -8.96
N GLN A 130 13.35 3.44 -8.48
CA GLN A 130 14.10 2.50 -9.33
C GLN A 130 13.27 1.29 -9.77
N SER A 131 12.01 1.20 -9.34
CA SER A 131 11.09 0.15 -9.78
C SER A 131 11.05 0.07 -11.32
N PRO A 132 11.28 -1.11 -11.93
CA PRO A 132 11.37 -1.22 -13.40
C PRO A 132 10.17 -0.61 -14.14
N MET A 133 8.96 -0.90 -13.69
CA MET A 133 7.75 -0.33 -14.29
C MET A 133 7.69 1.20 -14.16
N TYR A 134 8.10 1.76 -13.03
CA TYR A 134 8.11 3.22 -12.84
C TYR A 134 9.11 3.88 -13.79
N VAL A 135 10.35 3.35 -13.84
CA VAL A 135 11.41 3.86 -14.71
C VAL A 135 10.98 3.83 -16.19
N SER A 136 10.42 2.70 -16.66
CA SER A 136 9.96 2.60 -18.05
C SER A 136 8.76 3.49 -18.32
N SER A 137 7.87 3.68 -17.35
CA SER A 137 6.72 4.58 -17.46
C SER A 137 7.11 6.06 -17.55
N LEU A 138 8.21 6.46 -16.95
CA LEU A 138 8.74 7.82 -17.11
C LEU A 138 9.38 8.05 -18.48
N LYS A 139 9.96 7.02 -19.08
CA LYS A 139 10.70 7.13 -20.34
C LYS A 139 9.82 7.09 -21.58
N GLN A 140 8.72 6.37 -21.52
CA GLN A 140 7.86 6.13 -22.68
C GLN A 140 6.41 5.90 -22.28
N LEU A 141 5.49 6.24 -23.19
CA LEU A 141 4.09 5.90 -23.03
C LEU A 141 3.92 4.37 -23.05
N ARG A 142 3.37 3.82 -21.97
CA ARG A 142 3.07 2.40 -21.83
C ARG A 142 1.56 2.18 -21.78
N LYS A 143 1.09 1.19 -22.53
CA LYS A 143 -0.27 0.69 -22.40
C LYS A 143 -0.27 -0.48 -21.40
N PRO A 144 -1.18 -0.49 -20.40
CA PRO A 144 -1.30 -1.63 -19.49
C PRO A 144 -1.57 -2.92 -20.26
N LYS A 145 -0.84 -3.98 -19.94
CA LYS A 145 -1.03 -5.33 -20.49
C LYS A 145 -2.06 -6.12 -19.65
N CYS A 146 -3.09 -5.45 -19.16
CA CYS A 146 -4.04 -6.03 -18.22
C CYS A 146 -4.80 -7.19 -18.84
N ASP A 147 -4.69 -8.34 -18.23
CA ASP A 147 -5.42 -9.57 -18.54
C ASP A 147 -6.25 -10.07 -17.33
N LYS A 148 -6.19 -9.37 -16.20
CA LYS A 148 -6.84 -9.74 -14.93
C LYS A 148 -8.22 -9.12 -14.76
N GLY A 149 -8.48 -8.00 -15.41
CA GLY A 149 -9.78 -7.35 -15.38
C GLY A 149 -10.19 -6.71 -14.04
N TYR A 150 -9.26 -6.43 -13.15
CA TYR A 150 -9.59 -5.89 -11.83
C TYR A 150 -10.09 -4.44 -11.85
N VAL A 151 -9.67 -3.64 -12.82
CA VAL A 151 -10.16 -2.27 -13.01
C VAL A 151 -11.05 -2.28 -14.26
N LEU A 152 -12.22 -2.87 -14.13
CA LEU A 152 -13.20 -2.95 -15.21
C LEU A 152 -14.16 -1.76 -15.12
N GLN A 153 -14.31 -1.05 -16.24
CA GLN A 153 -15.42 -0.16 -16.44
C GLN A 153 -16.68 -0.98 -16.78
N ARG A 154 -17.84 -0.43 -16.49
CA ARG A 154 -19.12 -0.98 -16.96
C ARG A 154 -19.60 -0.17 -18.13
N ASP A 155 -20.10 -0.83 -19.16
CA ASP A 155 -20.84 -0.18 -20.24
C ASP A 155 -22.24 0.26 -19.79
N ALA A 156 -23.01 0.85 -20.71
CA ALA A 156 -24.36 1.33 -20.45
C ALA A 156 -25.32 0.21 -19.96
N ASP A 157 -25.05 -1.03 -20.34
CA ASP A 157 -25.85 -2.21 -19.98
C ASP A 157 -25.36 -2.86 -18.67
N GLY A 158 -24.36 -2.24 -18.01
CA GLY A 158 -23.77 -2.74 -16.75
C GLY A 158 -22.82 -3.93 -16.93
N LYS A 159 -22.47 -4.31 -18.15
CA LYS A 159 -21.51 -5.37 -18.44
C LYS A 159 -20.09 -4.87 -18.28
N TYR A 160 -19.22 -5.70 -17.71
CA TYR A 160 -17.81 -5.38 -17.56
C TYR A 160 -17.10 -5.33 -18.92
N THR A 161 -16.38 -4.23 -19.12
CA THR A 161 -15.53 -4.01 -20.31
C THR A 161 -14.05 -4.20 -19.97
N VAL A 162 -13.18 -3.87 -20.91
CA VAL A 162 -11.72 -3.84 -20.68
C VAL A 162 -11.31 -2.71 -19.72
N CYS A 163 -10.13 -2.83 -19.13
CA CYS A 163 -9.55 -1.76 -18.33
C CYS A 163 -9.41 -0.48 -19.14
N GLY A 164 -10.06 0.61 -18.71
CA GLY A 164 -10.05 1.91 -19.41
C GLY A 164 -8.65 2.51 -19.58
N ALA A 165 -7.69 2.11 -18.76
CA ALA A 165 -6.28 2.52 -18.92
C ALA A 165 -5.64 2.00 -20.22
N LYS A 166 -6.16 0.93 -20.82
CA LYS A 166 -5.69 0.41 -22.14
C LYS A 166 -6.05 1.35 -23.29
N GLU A 167 -7.16 2.04 -23.18
CA GLU A 167 -7.70 2.92 -24.22
C GLU A 167 -7.27 4.37 -24.01
N SER A 168 -6.77 4.70 -22.81
CA SER A 168 -6.28 6.04 -22.50
C SER A 168 -5.00 6.39 -23.27
N ASN A 169 -4.83 7.66 -23.59
CA ASN A 169 -3.57 8.22 -24.06
C ASN A 169 -2.59 8.58 -22.93
N GLU A 170 -3.03 8.44 -21.70
CA GLU A 170 -2.19 8.63 -20.52
C GLU A 170 -1.33 7.40 -20.23
N ASN A 171 -0.28 7.60 -19.47
CA ASN A 171 0.62 6.55 -19.04
C ASN A 171 0.21 6.05 -17.65
N PHE A 172 -0.11 4.78 -17.54
CA PHE A 172 -0.54 4.15 -16.29
C PHE A 172 0.29 2.93 -15.94
N PHE A 173 0.35 2.63 -14.66
CA PHE A 173 0.88 1.36 -14.17
C PHE A 173 -0.09 0.21 -14.45
N CYS A 174 0.42 -0.89 -14.93
CA CYS A 174 -0.30 -2.15 -14.92
C CYS A 174 -0.16 -2.80 -13.53
N ILE A 175 -0.84 -2.24 -12.51
CA ILE A 175 -0.61 -2.56 -11.10
C ILE A 175 -0.71 -4.06 -10.83
N CYS A 176 -1.79 -4.71 -11.29
CA CYS A 176 -2.03 -6.14 -11.02
C CYS A 176 -0.86 -7.02 -11.50
N ASN A 177 -0.42 -6.81 -12.73
CA ASN A 177 0.70 -7.58 -13.29
C ASN A 177 2.05 -7.12 -12.73
N GLY A 178 2.21 -5.81 -12.46
CA GLY A 178 3.42 -5.27 -11.83
C GLY A 178 3.66 -5.80 -10.42
N LEU A 179 2.60 -5.95 -9.63
CA LEU A 179 2.69 -6.56 -8.30
C LEU A 179 2.99 -8.07 -8.39
N LEU A 180 2.39 -8.79 -9.32
CA LEU A 180 2.74 -10.19 -9.56
C LEU A 180 4.21 -10.34 -9.98
N SER A 181 4.69 -9.48 -10.87
CA SER A 181 6.10 -9.48 -11.29
C SER A 181 7.06 -9.15 -10.14
N SER A 182 6.63 -8.34 -9.18
CA SER A 182 7.40 -8.06 -7.96
C SER A 182 7.55 -9.28 -7.05
N GLY A 183 6.64 -10.24 -7.15
CA GLY A 183 6.74 -11.56 -6.51
C GLY A 183 7.44 -12.62 -7.38
N GLY A 184 7.97 -12.23 -8.52
CA GLY A 184 8.60 -13.17 -9.47
C GLY A 184 7.64 -13.90 -10.41
N TYR A 185 6.33 -13.55 -10.37
CA TYR A 185 5.32 -14.11 -11.26
C TYR A 185 5.09 -13.19 -12.47
N ASN A 186 4.78 -13.74 -13.64
CA ASN A 186 4.47 -12.98 -14.86
C ASN A 186 5.58 -12.01 -15.33
N THR A 187 6.82 -12.26 -15.03
CA THR A 187 7.97 -11.41 -15.39
C THR A 187 8.18 -11.32 -16.92
N ASP A 188 7.64 -12.29 -17.66
CA ASP A 188 7.57 -12.30 -19.11
C ASP A 188 6.49 -11.35 -19.67
N LYS A 189 5.48 -11.03 -18.87
CA LYS A 189 4.34 -10.21 -19.29
C LYS A 189 4.49 -8.76 -18.91
N GLU A 190 5.00 -8.48 -17.71
CA GLU A 190 5.08 -7.12 -17.20
C GLU A 190 6.29 -6.91 -16.31
N GLU A 191 6.75 -5.67 -16.23
CA GLU A 191 7.84 -5.26 -15.34
C GLU A 191 7.35 -5.13 -13.89
N ALA A 192 8.26 -5.33 -12.96
CA ALA A 192 7.96 -5.24 -11.53
C ALA A 192 7.66 -3.80 -11.08
N LEU A 193 6.74 -3.65 -10.15
CA LEU A 193 6.38 -2.40 -9.48
C LEU A 193 6.60 -2.54 -7.98
N TYR A 194 7.69 -1.99 -7.47
CA TYR A 194 8.12 -2.12 -6.08
C TYR A 194 7.40 -1.14 -5.17
N THR A 195 6.40 -1.62 -4.45
CA THR A 195 5.55 -0.82 -3.57
C THR A 195 6.03 -0.90 -2.13
N VAL A 196 6.25 0.24 -1.49
CA VAL A 196 6.77 0.33 -0.13
C VAL A 196 6.15 1.51 0.62
N GLY A 197 6.09 1.44 1.94
CA GLY A 197 5.83 2.59 2.81
C GLY A 197 7.07 3.49 2.94
N THR A 198 6.88 4.64 3.59
CA THR A 198 7.97 5.61 3.80
C THR A 198 9.17 5.03 4.54
N ASN A 199 8.94 4.09 5.46
CA ASN A 199 9.99 3.49 6.30
C ASN A 199 10.85 2.44 5.57
N ALA A 200 10.71 2.28 4.23
CA ALA A 200 11.57 1.37 3.48
C ALA A 200 13.06 1.77 3.59
N SER A 201 13.36 3.07 3.64
CA SER A 201 14.72 3.58 3.82
C SER A 201 15.41 3.21 5.13
N HIS A 202 14.65 2.76 6.12
CA HIS A 202 15.17 2.30 7.41
C HIS A 202 15.50 0.80 7.41
N VAL A 203 15.11 0.06 6.37
CA VAL A 203 15.40 -1.38 6.26
C VAL A 203 16.81 -1.56 5.75
N ASP A 204 17.72 -2.03 6.59
CA ASP A 204 19.14 -2.18 6.30
C ASP A 204 19.56 -3.61 5.93
N ARG A 205 18.72 -4.59 6.20
CA ARG A 205 18.96 -6.01 5.91
C ARG A 205 17.69 -6.82 5.77
N ILE A 206 17.80 -7.99 5.16
CA ILE A 206 16.76 -9.01 5.15
C ILE A 206 16.89 -9.83 6.44
N LEU A 207 15.81 -9.93 7.18
CA LEU A 207 15.71 -10.68 8.44
C LEU A 207 14.82 -11.91 8.25
N SER A 208 14.97 -12.92 9.12
CA SER A 208 13.89 -13.88 9.31
C SER A 208 12.69 -13.22 10.00
N VAL A 209 11.48 -13.74 9.76
CA VAL A 209 10.27 -13.28 10.48
C VAL A 209 10.45 -13.43 11.99
N LYS A 210 11.18 -14.47 12.45
CA LYS A 210 11.47 -14.68 13.86
C LYS A 210 12.27 -13.53 14.45
N GLU A 211 13.36 -13.11 13.82
CA GLU A 211 14.19 -11.98 14.25
C GLU A 211 13.40 -10.69 14.23
N LEU A 212 12.65 -10.44 13.15
CA LEU A 212 11.77 -9.29 13.05
C LEU A 212 10.75 -9.24 14.20
N MET A 213 10.12 -10.36 14.53
CA MET A 213 9.14 -10.42 15.63
C MET A 213 9.79 -10.20 16.99
N GLN A 214 11.05 -10.62 17.21
CA GLN A 214 11.79 -10.29 18.41
C GLN A 214 12.04 -8.78 18.53
N GLU A 215 12.50 -8.14 17.46
CA GLU A 215 12.66 -6.67 17.44
C GLU A 215 11.33 -5.95 17.74
N LEU A 216 10.23 -6.38 17.11
CA LEU A 216 8.92 -5.74 17.28
C LEU A 216 8.25 -6.02 18.62
N SER A 217 8.61 -7.08 19.32
CA SER A 217 8.12 -7.39 20.67
C SER A 217 8.91 -6.69 21.78
N GLY A 218 10.06 -6.08 21.47
CA GLY A 218 10.92 -5.42 22.44
C GLY A 218 11.68 -6.41 23.36
N THR A 219 11.92 -7.64 22.87
CA THR A 219 12.56 -8.73 23.64
C THR A 219 13.90 -9.13 23.04
#